data_7d687043c2882d6a5b80e6a4b0c35bbd
#
_entry.id   7d687043c2882d6a5b80e6a4b0c35bbd
#
_cell.length_a   1.000
_cell.length_b   1.000
_cell.length_c   1.000
_cell.angle_alpha   90.00
_cell.angle_beta   90.00
_cell.angle_gamma   90.00
#
_symmetry.space_group_name_H-M   'P 1'
#
loop_
_entity.id
_entity.type
_entity.pdbx_description
1 polymer ?
#
loop_
_entity_poly.entity_id
_entity_poly.type
_entity_poly.pdbx_seq_one_letter_code
_entity_poly.pdbx_strand_id
1 'polypeptide(L)' 'MTQPNSKAEYYQMKGMLSEMSPEDQAEVLKAEADVIAIAGKSEKAMVGALMAMIKIASDAG' A
#
# COMPACT_ATOMS: atom_id res chain seq x y z
N MET A 1 -22.87 11.38 6.77
CA MET A 1 -21.56 11.05 7.32
C MET A 1 -20.61 10.58 6.25
N THR A 2 -19.41 11.03 6.30
CA THR A 2 -18.45 10.71 5.25
C THR A 2 -17.50 9.62 5.71
N GLN A 3 -17.52 8.52 5.01
CA GLN A 3 -16.54 7.46 5.22
C GLN A 3 -15.25 7.87 4.53
N PRO A 4 -14.09 7.52 5.10
CA PRO A 4 -12.85 7.64 4.35
C PRO A 4 -12.99 6.81 3.08
N ASN A 5 -12.77 7.44 1.95
CA ASN A 5 -12.92 6.76 0.68
C ASN A 5 -11.59 6.14 0.30
N SER A 6 -11.42 4.87 0.65
CA SER A 6 -10.19 4.13 0.37
C SER A 6 -9.86 4.08 -1.12
N LYS A 7 -10.89 4.02 -1.97
CA LYS A 7 -10.68 4.06 -3.42
C LYS A 7 -10.10 5.39 -3.88
N ALA A 8 -10.64 6.48 -3.35
CA ALA A 8 -10.14 7.81 -3.71
C ALA A 8 -8.68 7.97 -3.29
N GLU A 9 -8.33 7.50 -2.10
CA GLU A 9 -6.96 7.54 -1.62
C GLU A 9 -6.04 6.70 -2.49
N TYR A 10 -6.48 5.52 -2.89
CA TYR A 10 -5.71 4.65 -3.76
C TYR A 10 -5.44 5.30 -5.11
N TYR A 11 -6.48 5.88 -5.73
CA TYR A 11 -6.33 6.54 -7.02
C TYR A 11 -5.48 7.79 -6.93
N GLN A 12 -5.56 8.50 -5.82
CA GLN A 12 -4.70 9.66 -5.59
C GLN A 12 -3.24 9.24 -5.55
N MET A 13 -2.93 8.15 -4.87
CA MET A 13 -1.57 7.62 -4.83
C MET A 13 -1.12 7.14 -6.21
N LYS A 14 -2.01 6.55 -6.98
CA LYS A 14 -1.69 6.15 -8.35
C LYS A 14 -1.39 7.36 -9.23
N GLY A 15 -2.08 8.47 -9.00
CA GLY A 15 -1.78 9.72 -9.68
C GLY A 15 -0.39 10.22 -9.38
N MET A 16 0.01 10.14 -8.11
CA MET A 16 1.38 10.49 -7.72
C MET A 16 2.39 9.54 -8.36
N LEU A 17 2.04 8.27 -8.42
CA LEU A 17 2.89 7.25 -9.04
C LEU A 17 3.19 7.60 -10.50
N SER A 18 2.19 8.11 -11.22
CA SER A 18 2.34 8.42 -12.63
C SER A 18 3.39 9.50 -12.91
N GLU A 19 3.78 10.28 -11.90
CA GLU A 19 4.80 11.30 -12.02
C GLU A 19 6.21 10.77 -11.79
N MET A 20 6.32 9.53 -11.35
CA MET A 20 7.62 8.90 -11.12
C MET A 20 8.21 8.39 -12.43
N SER A 21 9.52 8.12 -12.40
CA SER A 21 10.18 7.46 -13.54
C SER A 21 9.60 6.06 -13.74
N PRO A 22 9.71 5.49 -14.96
CA PRO A 22 9.25 4.13 -15.19
C PRO A 22 9.88 3.10 -14.25
N GLU A 23 11.15 3.29 -13.89
CA GLU A 23 11.84 2.39 -12.98
C GLU A 23 11.24 2.46 -11.58
N ASP A 24 10.97 3.67 -11.11
CA ASP A 24 10.37 3.86 -9.79
C ASP A 24 8.94 3.33 -9.75
N GLN A 25 8.18 3.54 -10.83
CA GLN A 25 6.83 2.99 -10.93
C GLN A 25 6.85 1.46 -10.82
N ALA A 26 7.78 0.82 -11.51
CA ALA A 26 7.90 -0.64 -11.48
C ALA A 26 8.22 -1.13 -10.07
N GLU A 27 9.08 -0.43 -9.35
CA GLU A 27 9.44 -0.79 -7.99
C GLU A 27 8.25 -0.68 -7.03
N VAL A 28 7.50 0.40 -7.15
CA VAL A 28 6.30 0.60 -6.32
C VAL A 28 5.26 -0.48 -6.59
N LEU A 29 5.00 -0.77 -7.87
CA LEU A 29 4.00 -1.77 -8.23
C LEU A 29 4.42 -3.17 -7.80
N LYS A 30 5.72 -3.47 -7.85
CA LYS A 30 6.21 -4.75 -7.36
C LYS A 30 6.00 -4.88 -5.85
N ALA A 31 6.29 -3.83 -5.12
CA ALA A 31 6.07 -3.83 -3.66
C ALA A 31 4.60 -4.01 -3.33
N GLU A 32 3.71 -3.35 -4.06
CA GLU A 32 2.27 -3.52 -3.88
C GLU A 32 1.87 -4.98 -4.09
N ALA A 33 2.33 -5.57 -5.17
CA ALA A 33 2.02 -6.96 -5.49
C ALA A 33 2.55 -7.91 -4.42
N ASP A 34 3.75 -7.66 -3.91
CA ASP A 34 4.35 -8.49 -2.87
C ASP A 34 3.54 -8.43 -1.57
N VAL A 35 3.10 -7.23 -1.18
CA VAL A 35 2.28 -7.08 0.02
C VAL A 35 0.94 -7.77 -0.14
N ILE A 36 0.31 -7.63 -1.30
CA ILE A 36 -0.96 -8.29 -1.58
C ILE A 36 -0.79 -9.82 -1.51
N ALA A 37 0.30 -10.34 -2.05
CA ALA A 37 0.56 -11.76 -2.02
C ALA A 37 0.73 -12.28 -0.60
N ILE A 38 1.44 -11.53 0.23
CA ILE A 38 1.64 -11.89 1.64
C ILE A 38 0.31 -11.83 2.40
N ALA A 39 -0.40 -10.72 2.27
CA ALA A 39 -1.67 -10.50 2.98
C ALA A 39 -2.73 -11.50 2.56
N GLY A 40 -2.68 -11.95 1.32
CA GLY A 40 -3.67 -12.89 0.78
C GLY A 40 -3.49 -14.33 1.21
N LYS A 41 -2.41 -14.66 1.92
CA LYS A 41 -2.15 -16.04 2.34
C LYS A 41 -3.14 -16.53 3.39
N SER A 42 -3.58 -15.66 4.28
CA SER A 42 -4.53 -15.99 5.33
C SER A 42 -4.99 -14.70 5.99
N GLU A 43 -6.07 -14.81 6.79
CA GLU A 43 -6.53 -13.66 7.57
C GLU A 43 -5.46 -13.18 8.55
N LYS A 44 -4.74 -14.12 9.15
CA LYS A 44 -3.68 -13.78 10.09
C LYS A 44 -2.52 -13.08 9.39
N ALA A 45 -2.20 -13.51 8.18
CA ALA A 45 -1.17 -12.84 7.38
C ALA A 45 -1.58 -11.41 7.04
N MET A 46 -2.86 -11.20 6.75
CA MET A 46 -3.37 -9.86 6.48
C MET A 46 -3.22 -8.96 7.71
N VAL A 47 -3.57 -9.47 8.89
CA VAL A 47 -3.39 -8.72 10.13
C VAL A 47 -1.93 -8.36 10.34
N GLY A 48 -1.03 -9.31 10.10
CA GLY A 48 0.40 -9.06 10.21
C GLY A 48 0.89 -8.00 9.24
N ALA A 49 0.40 -8.04 8.01
CA ALA A 49 0.77 -7.03 7.00
C ALA A 49 0.30 -5.64 7.42
N LEU A 50 -0.90 -5.52 7.95
CA LEU A 50 -1.42 -4.25 8.43
C LEU A 50 -0.61 -3.73 9.61
N MET A 51 -0.25 -4.59 10.54
CA MET A 51 0.57 -4.23 11.67
C MET A 51 1.94 -3.72 11.23
N ALA A 52 2.53 -4.38 10.25
CA ALA A 52 3.82 -3.97 9.71
C ALA A 52 3.75 -2.57 9.11
N MET A 53 2.70 -2.28 8.35
CA MET A 53 2.53 -0.98 7.74
C MET A 53 2.32 0.12 8.79
N ILE A 54 1.53 -0.17 9.81
CA ILE A 54 1.31 0.77 10.91
C ILE A 54 2.62 1.04 11.64
N LYS A 55 3.39 0.01 11.88
CA LYS A 55 4.67 0.14 12.57
C LYS A 55 5.63 1.02 11.77
N ILE A 56 5.73 0.76 10.47
CA ILE A 56 6.59 1.56 9.59
C ILE A 56 6.15 3.02 9.62
N ALA A 57 4.87 3.28 9.52
CA ALA A 57 4.34 4.64 9.55
C ALA A 57 4.64 5.33 10.88
N SER A 58 4.53 4.60 11.99
CA SER A 58 4.83 5.15 13.31
C SER A 58 6.31 5.48 13.47
N ASP A 59 7.17 4.62 12.94
CA ASP A 59 8.62 4.82 13.05
C ASP A 59 9.09 5.95 12.13
N ALA A 60 8.38 6.19 11.04
CA ALA A 60 8.72 7.25 10.09
C ALA A 60 8.32 8.64 10.59
N GLY A 61 7.37 8.68 11.50
CA GLY A 61 6.88 9.93 12.06
C GLY A 61 7.69 10.35 13.22
#